data_3b633b3317f54b92380b1eca05b9e06f
#
_entry.id   3b633b3317f54b92380b1eca05b9e06f
#
_cell.length_a   1.000
_cell.length_b   1.000
_cell.length_c   1.000
_cell.angle_alpha   90.00
_cell.angle_beta   90.00
_cell.angle_gamma   90.00
#
_symmetry.space_group_name_H-M   'P 1'
#
loop_
_entity.id
_entity.type
_entity.pdbx_description
1 polymer ?
#
loop_
_entity_poly.entity_id
_entity_poly.type
_entity_poly.pdbx_seq_one_letter_code
_entity_poly.pdbx_strand_id
1 'polypeptide(L)'
;MYKILIKKPQLPKDTFTFYSETTSTVNEETGEATKVTAIYKTDSLEELAKKYQSLLASYTTTEIKVVEDLDIDMIINITDN
;
A
#
# COMPACT_ATOMS: atom_id res chain seq x y z
N MET A 1 10.15 6.86 -3.99
CA MET A 1 9.21 6.49 -2.93
C MET A 1 9.10 5.00 -2.79
N TYR A 2 8.95 4.54 -1.58
CA TYR A 2 8.82 3.11 -1.33
C TYR A 2 7.35 2.75 -1.24
N LYS A 3 6.98 1.65 -1.84
CA LYS A 3 5.62 1.13 -1.78
C LYS A 3 5.70 -0.33 -1.32
N ILE A 4 4.59 -0.85 -0.83
CA ILE A 4 4.55 -2.21 -0.33
C ILE A 4 3.55 -3.00 -1.16
N LEU A 5 3.97 -4.19 -1.58
CA LEU A 5 3.10 -5.12 -2.27
C LEU A 5 2.74 -6.24 -1.29
N ILE A 6 1.49 -6.62 -1.28
CA ILE A 6 1.05 -7.71 -0.44
C ILE A 6 0.30 -8.73 -1.28
N LYS A 7 0.33 -9.98 -0.82
CA LYS A 7 -0.39 -11.05 -1.47
C LYS A 7 -1.64 -11.32 -0.66
N LYS A 8 -2.77 -11.21 -1.27
CA LYS A 8 -4.04 -11.42 -0.58
C LYS A 8 -4.53 -12.85 -0.80
N PRO A 9 -5.18 -13.44 0.20
CA PRO A 9 -5.60 -14.84 0.10
C PRO A 9 -6.54 -15.12 -1.05
N GLN A 10 -7.36 -14.16 -1.44
CA GLN A 10 -8.32 -14.40 -2.48
C GLN A 10 -7.73 -14.27 -3.88
N LEU A 11 -6.49 -13.82 -3.98
CA LEU A 11 -5.88 -13.65 -5.30
C LEU A 11 -5.17 -14.91 -5.72
N PRO A 12 -4.96 -15.09 -7.02
CA PRO A 12 -4.23 -16.25 -7.49
C PRO A 12 -2.82 -16.27 -6.92
N LYS A 13 -2.23 -17.47 -6.93
CA LYS A 13 -0.89 -17.62 -6.47
C LYS A 13 0.03 -16.69 -7.23
N ASP A 14 0.96 -16.12 -6.59
CA ASP A 14 1.95 -15.22 -7.17
C ASP A 14 1.41 -13.86 -7.59
N THR A 15 0.21 -13.52 -7.18
CA THR A 15 -0.34 -12.21 -7.48
C THR A 15 -0.19 -11.32 -6.27
N PHE A 16 0.39 -10.15 -6.48
CA PHE A 16 0.56 -9.15 -5.42
C PHE A 16 -0.17 -7.88 -5.80
N THR A 17 -0.67 -7.16 -4.81
CA THR A 17 -1.30 -5.86 -5.04
C THR A 17 -0.63 -4.84 -4.15
N PHE A 18 -0.75 -3.58 -4.51
CA PHE A 18 -0.21 -2.53 -3.67
C PHE A 18 -1.01 -2.42 -2.39
N TYR A 19 -0.30 -2.31 -1.28
CA TYR A 19 -0.94 -2.09 -0.01
C TYR A 19 -1.53 -0.69 0.00
N SER A 20 -2.77 -0.57 0.40
CA SER A 20 -3.48 0.70 0.44
C SER A 20 -4.03 0.94 1.82
N GLU A 21 -4.21 2.19 2.16
CA GLU A 21 -4.80 2.57 3.44
C GLU A 21 -5.98 3.48 3.20
N THR A 22 -6.98 3.37 4.04
CA THR A 22 -8.17 4.19 3.96
C THR A 22 -8.16 5.18 5.10
N THR A 23 -8.34 6.45 4.77
CA THR A 23 -8.39 7.52 5.76
C THR A 23 -9.81 8.04 5.81
N SER A 24 -10.34 8.23 7.01
CA SER A 24 -11.66 8.82 7.18
C SER A 24 -11.51 10.24 7.65
N THR A 25 -12.25 11.13 7.05
CA THR A 25 -12.27 12.53 7.42
C THR A 25 -13.71 12.93 7.67
N VAL A 26 -13.95 13.68 8.74
CA VAL A 26 -15.29 14.15 9.05
C VAL A 26 -15.34 15.65 8.82
N ASN A 27 -16.34 16.09 8.06
CA ASN A 27 -16.54 17.50 7.82
C ASN A 27 -17.26 18.07 9.04
N GLU A 28 -16.62 18.97 9.73
CA GLU A 28 -17.17 19.50 10.97
C GLU A 28 -18.42 20.32 10.75
N GLU A 29 -18.59 20.86 9.56
CA GLU A 29 -19.76 21.69 9.30
C GLU A 29 -20.99 20.86 8.98
N THR A 30 -20.83 19.77 8.28
CA THR A 30 -21.97 18.96 7.86
C THR A 30 -22.09 17.66 8.61
N GLY A 31 -21.03 17.24 9.30
CA GLY A 31 -21.01 15.95 9.98
C GLY A 31 -20.81 14.77 9.04
N GLU A 32 -20.60 15.04 7.77
CA GLU A 32 -20.43 13.94 6.82
C GLU A 32 -19.05 13.35 6.92
N ALA A 33 -18.95 12.05 6.80
CA ALA A 33 -17.68 11.35 6.79
C ALA A 33 -17.30 11.00 5.37
N THR A 34 -16.04 11.25 5.02
CA THR A 34 -15.52 10.92 3.71
C THR A 34 -14.38 9.94 3.89
N LYS A 35 -14.35 8.89 3.09
CA LYS A 35 -13.27 7.91 3.12
C LYS A 35 -12.48 7.99 1.83
N VAL A 36 -11.18 8.02 1.97
CA VAL A 36 -10.29 8.05 0.82
C VAL A 36 -9.31 6.89 0.95
N THR A 37 -9.22 6.08 -0.07
CA THR A 37 -8.27 4.97 -0.11
C THR A 37 -7.16 5.31 -1.07
N ALA A 38 -5.93 5.19 -0.61
CA ALA A 38 -4.78 5.51 -1.44
C ALA A 38 -3.67 4.49 -1.19
N ILE A 39 -2.85 4.27 -2.21
CA ILE A 39 -1.72 3.37 -2.09
C ILE A 39 -0.74 3.94 -1.09
N TYR A 40 -0.28 3.12 -0.16
CA TYR A 40 0.70 3.54 0.83
C TYR A 40 2.04 3.79 0.15
N LYS A 41 2.66 4.90 0.46
CA LYS A 41 3.99 5.20 -0.03
C LYS A 41 4.69 6.13 0.94
N THR A 42 6.00 6.02 1.01
CA THR A 42 6.79 6.85 1.90
C THR A 42 8.20 6.99 1.36
N ASP A 43 8.85 8.10 1.69
CA ASP A 43 10.26 8.30 1.37
C ASP A 43 11.13 7.95 2.55
N SER A 44 10.56 7.71 3.72
CA SER A 44 11.31 7.49 4.94
C SER A 44 11.55 6.00 5.16
N LEU A 45 12.80 5.60 5.22
CA LEU A 45 13.12 4.21 5.51
C LEU A 45 12.68 3.83 6.92
N GLU A 46 12.71 4.77 7.83
CA GLU A 46 12.30 4.50 9.20
C GLU A 46 10.80 4.21 9.26
N GLU A 47 10.00 5.00 8.58
CA GLU A 47 8.58 4.78 8.54
C GLU A 47 8.25 3.50 7.80
N LEU A 48 8.97 3.22 6.72
CA LEU A 48 8.78 1.99 5.96
C LEU A 48 9.03 0.78 6.85
N ALA A 49 10.10 0.80 7.64
CA ALA A 49 10.43 -0.31 8.52
C ALA A 49 9.32 -0.52 9.55
N LYS A 50 8.78 0.55 10.10
CA LYS A 50 7.70 0.44 11.06
C LYS A 50 6.45 -0.14 10.43
N LYS A 51 6.13 0.29 9.23
CA LYS A 51 4.95 -0.23 8.54
C LYS A 51 5.13 -1.71 8.18
N TYR A 52 6.32 -2.07 7.73
CA TYR A 52 6.62 -3.46 7.39
C TYR A 52 6.45 -4.35 8.62
N GLN A 53 6.98 -3.92 9.76
CA GLN A 53 6.84 -4.67 10.98
C GLN A 53 5.37 -4.83 11.38
N SER A 54 4.61 -3.76 11.22
CA SER A 54 3.20 -3.79 11.53
C SER A 54 2.45 -4.80 10.65
N LEU A 55 2.81 -4.86 9.38
CA LEU A 55 2.14 -5.76 8.46
C LEU A 55 2.51 -7.22 8.69
N LEU A 56 3.65 -7.48 9.31
CA LEU A 56 4.01 -8.86 9.62
C LEU A 56 3.06 -9.51 10.63
N ALA A 57 2.23 -8.72 11.30
CA ALA A 57 1.21 -9.28 12.16
C ALA A 57 0.11 -9.98 11.37
N SER A 58 -0.08 -9.60 10.10
CA SER A 58 -1.13 -10.17 9.27
C SER A 58 -0.60 -10.94 8.07
N TYR A 59 0.64 -10.70 7.68
CA TYR A 59 1.22 -11.33 6.49
C TYR A 59 2.56 -11.93 6.83
N THR A 60 2.96 -12.96 6.12
CA THR A 60 4.28 -13.56 6.32
C THR A 60 5.28 -12.82 5.46
N THR A 61 6.56 -13.06 5.69
CA THR A 61 7.62 -12.40 4.92
C THR A 61 7.55 -12.74 3.45
N THR A 62 7.00 -13.89 3.09
CA THR A 62 6.87 -14.26 1.68
C THR A 62 5.67 -13.59 1.03
N GLU A 63 4.79 -13.00 1.81
CA GLU A 63 3.60 -12.35 1.29
C GLU A 63 3.73 -10.84 1.22
N ILE A 64 4.87 -10.30 1.60
CA ILE A 64 5.10 -8.86 1.57
C ILE A 64 6.34 -8.57 0.76
N LYS A 65 6.26 -7.61 -0.12
CA LYS A 65 7.41 -7.15 -0.89
C LYS A 65 7.48 -5.64 -0.82
N VAL A 66 8.68 -5.12 -0.74
CA VAL A 66 8.89 -3.69 -0.76
C VAL A 66 9.51 -3.32 -2.09
N VAL A 67 9.00 -2.32 -2.72
CA VAL A 67 9.54 -1.84 -3.98
C VAL A 67 9.82 -0.35 -3.88
N GLU A 68 10.87 0.08 -4.53
CA GLU A 68 11.15 1.49 -4.66
C GLU A 68 10.68 1.91 -6.04
N ASP A 69 9.91 2.97 -6.09
CA ASP A 69 9.28 3.36 -7.33
C ASP A 69 9.49 4.85 -7.51
N LEU A 70 9.57 5.28 -8.73
CA LEU A 70 9.57 6.69 -9.01
C LEU A 70 8.22 7.23 -8.62
N ASP A 71 8.17 8.45 -8.23
CA ASP A 71 6.92 9.02 -7.81
C ASP A 71 6.08 9.37 -9.03
N ILE A 72 5.79 8.39 -9.84
CA ILE A 72 5.01 8.56 -11.02
C ILE A 72 3.91 7.60 -10.94
N ASP A 73 2.75 8.02 -11.12
CA ASP A 73 1.66 7.14 -11.05
C ASP A 73 1.42 6.38 -12.25
N MET A 74 2.25 6.31 -13.16
CA MET A 74 2.07 5.71 -14.28
C MET A 74 2.34 4.41 -14.20
N ILE A 75 1.76 3.74 -14.18
CA ILE A 75 1.93 2.57 -13.99
C ILE A 75 2.29 1.89 -14.87
N ILE A 76 2.48 1.98 -15.53
CA ILE A 76 2.95 1.39 -16.30
C ILE A 76 2.84 0.29 -16.62
N ASN A 77 2.74 -0.03 -17.14
CA ASN A 77 2.61 -0.94 -17.61
C ASN A 77 3.57 -1.59 -17.99
N ILE A 78 4.20 -1.71 -17.70
CA ILE A 78 5.20 -2.29 -17.82
C ILE A 78 5.06 -3.50 -18.18
N THR A 79 4.62 -3.87 -18.22
CA THR A 79 4.44 -5.02 -18.37
C THR A 79 4.51 -5.42 -19.44
N ASP A 80 4.63 -5.27 -19.99
CA ASP A 80 4.58 -5.83 -20.82
C ASP A 80 5.27 -6.14 -21.18
N ASN A 81 5.60 -6.19 -21.30
CA ASN A 81 6.09 -6.65 -21.61
C ASN A 81 6.13 -7.11 -21.71
#